data_0c80551e53c044c8ad56eb3c8fdc6b8f
#
_entry.id   0c80551e53c044c8ad56eb3c8fdc6b8f
#
_cell.length_a   1.000
_cell.length_b   1.000
_cell.length_c   1.000
_cell.angle_alpha   90.00
_cell.angle_beta   90.00
_cell.angle_gamma   90.00
#
_symmetry.space_group_name_H-M   'P 1'
#
loop_
_entity.id
_entity.type
_entity.pdbx_description
1 polymer ?
#
loop_
_entity_poly.entity_id
_entity_poly.type
_entity_poly.pdbx_seq_one_letter_code
_entity_poly.pdbx_strand_id
1 'polypeptide(L)'
;MDKERLKGKNVLITGAAQGMGAAIAEDYCAQGAKVCITDVNIDGCKEVEDRIRSAGGEAISCKLDVRKREDHVAAVKATVEAFGSLNVSLNNAGVNKPLWFMDVTEENYDFIFDINVRGAWLGMQEQARQMIKQGKQNEPYKILHVASILSRETFDDVVIYGASKHAVAGLIK
;
A
#
# COMPACT_ATOMS: atom_id res chain seq x y z
N MET A 1 24.90 -8.31 -3.57
CA MET A 1 23.68 -7.80 -4.20
C MET A 1 23.83 -6.29 -4.36
N ASP A 2 23.45 -5.76 -5.49
CA ASP A 2 23.45 -4.32 -5.76
C ASP A 2 22.50 -3.63 -4.78
N LYS A 3 23.03 -2.82 -3.88
CA LYS A 3 22.26 -2.16 -2.80
C LYS A 3 21.56 -0.87 -3.23
N GLU A 4 21.55 -0.56 -4.54
CA GLU A 4 21.04 0.70 -5.06
C GLU A 4 19.94 0.54 -6.13
N ARG A 5 19.24 -0.60 -6.13
CA ARG A 5 18.21 -0.93 -7.14
C ARG A 5 17.06 0.07 -7.21
N LEU A 6 16.76 0.74 -6.09
CA LEU A 6 15.69 1.73 -5.97
C LEU A 6 16.22 3.14 -5.72
N LYS A 7 17.49 3.40 -5.98
CA LYS A 7 18.10 4.72 -5.82
C LYS A 7 17.33 5.78 -6.60
N GLY A 8 16.98 6.86 -5.91
CA GLY A 8 16.22 7.97 -6.46
C GLY A 8 14.74 7.71 -6.69
N LYS A 9 14.19 6.59 -6.19
CA LYS A 9 12.77 6.31 -6.21
C LYS A 9 12.09 6.79 -4.94
N ASN A 10 10.98 7.52 -5.10
CA ASN A 10 10.11 7.95 -4.02
C ASN A 10 8.89 7.03 -4.01
N VAL A 11 8.66 6.38 -2.89
CA VAL A 11 7.71 5.28 -2.74
C VAL A 11 6.67 5.60 -1.69
N LEU A 12 5.40 5.27 -1.95
CA LEU A 12 4.32 5.28 -0.97
C LEU A 12 3.86 3.84 -0.72
N ILE A 13 3.77 3.42 0.54
CA ILE A 13 3.34 2.06 0.92
C ILE A 13 2.18 2.17 1.91
N THR A 14 1.06 1.49 1.61
CA THR A 14 -0.09 1.41 2.52
C THR A 14 -0.06 0.16 3.38
N GLY A 15 -0.61 0.24 4.62
CA GLY A 15 -0.59 -0.88 5.55
C GLY A 15 0.82 -1.24 6.01
N ALA A 16 1.66 -0.23 6.28
CA ALA A 16 3.09 -0.40 6.51
C ALA A 16 3.53 -0.14 7.95
N ALA A 17 2.59 -0.07 8.92
CA ALA A 17 2.93 0.02 10.34
C ALA A 17 3.51 -1.28 10.91
N GLN A 18 3.28 -2.41 10.24
CA GLN A 18 3.72 -3.73 10.73
C GLN A 18 3.81 -4.76 9.59
N GLY A 19 4.28 -5.96 9.93
CA GLY A 19 4.24 -7.14 9.07
C GLY A 19 4.97 -6.93 7.73
N MET A 20 4.35 -7.42 6.65
CA MET A 20 4.94 -7.39 5.32
C MET A 20 5.17 -5.96 4.80
N GLY A 21 4.23 -5.04 5.04
CA GLY A 21 4.36 -3.64 4.61
C GLY A 21 5.56 -2.94 5.26
N ALA A 22 5.78 -3.15 6.57
CA ALA A 22 6.95 -2.61 7.28
C ALA A 22 8.26 -3.20 6.75
N ALA A 23 8.32 -4.52 6.59
CA ALA A 23 9.50 -5.20 6.05
C ALA A 23 9.87 -4.72 4.64
N ILE A 24 8.85 -4.52 3.77
CA ILE A 24 9.06 -3.98 2.43
C ILE A 24 9.54 -2.52 2.50
N ALA A 25 9.01 -1.70 3.41
CA ALA A 25 9.45 -0.32 3.57
C ALA A 25 10.94 -0.26 3.97
N GLU A 26 11.36 -1.08 4.91
CA GLU A 26 12.75 -1.19 5.36
C GLU A 26 13.67 -1.69 4.22
N ASP A 27 13.26 -2.75 3.48
CA ASP A 27 14.04 -3.25 2.35
C ASP A 27 14.14 -2.21 1.21
N TYR A 28 13.05 -1.54 0.87
CA TYR A 28 13.07 -0.52 -0.19
C TYR A 28 14.00 0.64 0.16
N CYS A 29 14.00 1.09 1.42
CA CYS A 29 14.96 2.09 1.88
C CYS A 29 16.41 1.56 1.84
N ALA A 30 16.65 0.31 2.23
CA ALA A 30 17.97 -0.31 2.14
C ALA A 30 18.45 -0.45 0.68
N GLN A 31 17.53 -0.45 -0.30
CA GLN A 31 17.82 -0.40 -1.74
C GLN A 31 17.90 1.03 -2.32
N GLY A 32 17.90 2.06 -1.47
CA GLY A 32 18.11 3.44 -1.87
C GLY A 32 16.85 4.25 -2.20
N ALA A 33 15.65 3.72 -1.91
CA ALA A 33 14.41 4.47 -2.03
C ALA A 33 14.19 5.42 -0.84
N LYS A 34 13.38 6.47 -1.06
CA LYS A 34 12.74 7.27 -0.01
C LYS A 34 11.31 6.78 0.15
N VAL A 35 10.86 6.52 1.37
CA VAL A 35 9.58 5.83 1.60
C VAL A 35 8.63 6.64 2.47
N CYS A 36 7.41 6.86 1.99
CA CYS A 36 6.27 7.30 2.79
C CYS A 36 5.53 6.05 3.32
N ILE A 37 5.57 5.87 4.63
CA ILE A 37 4.98 4.75 5.37
C ILE A 37 3.58 5.17 5.80
N THR A 38 2.54 4.42 5.40
CA THR A 38 1.17 4.82 5.74
C THR A 38 0.37 3.66 6.32
N ASP A 39 -0.44 3.98 7.32
CA ASP A 39 -1.34 3.04 8.01
C ASP A 39 -2.40 3.82 8.81
N VAL A 40 -3.45 3.17 9.25
CA VAL A 40 -4.37 3.71 10.27
C VAL A 40 -3.68 3.84 11.64
N ASN A 41 -2.70 2.96 11.92
CA ASN A 41 -1.83 2.98 13.10
C ASN A 41 -0.61 3.89 12.85
N ILE A 42 -0.80 5.18 13.08
CA ILE A 42 0.28 6.16 12.86
C ILE A 42 1.49 5.95 13.80
N ASP A 43 1.27 5.47 15.01
CA ASP A 43 2.36 5.24 15.96
C ASP A 43 3.24 4.07 15.49
N GLY A 44 2.66 2.99 14.99
CA GLY A 44 3.42 1.92 14.33
C GLY A 44 4.17 2.41 13.09
N CYS A 45 3.59 3.34 12.31
CA CYS A 45 4.32 3.95 11.18
C CYS A 45 5.56 4.72 11.65
N LYS A 46 5.46 5.48 12.74
CA LYS A 46 6.61 6.22 13.32
C LYS A 46 7.71 5.28 13.82
N GLU A 47 7.34 4.17 14.44
CA GLU A 47 8.33 3.17 14.85
C GLU A 47 9.11 2.59 13.65
N VAL A 48 8.42 2.33 12.53
CA VAL A 48 9.07 1.88 11.29
C VAL A 48 9.94 2.99 10.70
N GLU A 49 9.46 4.24 10.69
CA GLU A 49 10.23 5.41 10.25
C GLU A 49 11.52 5.58 11.06
N ASP A 50 11.44 5.47 12.39
CA ASP A 50 12.59 5.60 13.28
C ASP A 50 13.63 4.48 13.03
N ARG A 51 13.19 3.23 12.81
CA ARG A 51 14.10 2.14 12.44
C ARG A 51 14.82 2.41 11.12
N ILE A 52 14.07 2.86 10.09
CA ILE A 52 14.64 3.19 8.78
C ILE A 52 15.65 4.32 8.90
N ARG A 53 15.31 5.40 9.61
CA ARG A 53 16.21 6.56 9.81
C ARG A 53 17.46 6.19 10.60
N SER A 54 17.31 5.37 11.64
CA SER A 54 18.44 4.85 12.41
C SER A 54 19.39 4.00 11.58
N ALA A 55 18.90 3.33 10.53
CA ALA A 55 19.69 2.61 9.56
C ALA A 55 20.28 3.49 8.43
N GLY A 56 20.07 4.82 8.49
CA GLY A 56 20.55 5.78 7.49
C GLY A 56 19.65 5.95 6.27
N GLY A 57 18.44 5.39 6.29
CA GLY A 57 17.44 5.54 5.24
C GLY A 57 16.65 6.86 5.37
N GLU A 58 15.86 7.17 4.34
CA GLU A 58 15.02 8.37 4.29
C GLU A 58 13.54 7.97 4.23
N ALA A 59 12.80 8.26 5.28
CA ALA A 59 11.39 7.91 5.39
C ALA A 59 10.58 9.01 6.09
N ILE A 60 9.28 9.04 5.81
CA ILE A 60 8.26 9.80 6.53
C ILE A 60 7.08 8.88 6.85
N SER A 61 6.30 9.21 7.86
CA SER A 61 5.05 8.55 8.21
C SER A 61 3.85 9.46 8.00
N CYS A 62 2.73 8.89 7.53
CA CYS A 62 1.46 9.58 7.37
C CYS A 62 0.30 8.66 7.75
N LYS A 63 -0.68 9.16 8.49
CA LYS A 63 -1.88 8.40 8.80
C LYS A 63 -2.72 8.24 7.53
N LEU A 64 -3.19 7.02 7.26
CA LEU A 64 -4.05 6.73 6.12
C LEU A 64 -5.03 5.60 6.45
N ASP A 65 -6.33 5.90 6.43
CA ASP A 65 -7.41 4.92 6.32
C ASP A 65 -7.73 4.75 4.84
N VAL A 66 -7.40 3.59 4.27
CA VAL A 66 -7.57 3.33 2.83
C VAL A 66 -9.02 3.46 2.34
N ARG A 67 -10.00 3.40 3.23
CA ARG A 67 -11.43 3.60 2.90
C ARG A 67 -11.78 5.07 2.60
N LYS A 68 -10.88 6.01 2.93
CA LYS A 68 -11.09 7.45 2.81
C LYS A 68 -10.25 8.04 1.70
N ARG A 69 -10.91 8.63 0.70
CA ARG A 69 -10.22 9.28 -0.43
C ARG A 69 -9.32 10.42 0.03
N GLU A 70 -9.80 11.23 0.98
CA GLU A 70 -9.06 12.37 1.51
C GLU A 70 -7.71 11.96 2.13
N ASP A 71 -7.64 10.78 2.77
CA ASP A 71 -6.41 10.28 3.35
C ASP A 71 -5.40 9.86 2.25
N HIS A 72 -5.87 9.27 1.15
CA HIS A 72 -5.02 9.00 -0.01
C HIS A 72 -4.47 10.28 -0.64
N VAL A 73 -5.32 11.30 -0.80
CA VAL A 73 -4.88 12.62 -1.31
C VAL A 73 -3.82 13.22 -0.39
N ALA A 74 -4.04 13.18 0.93
CA ALA A 74 -3.09 13.70 1.91
C ALA A 74 -1.75 12.95 1.88
N ALA A 75 -1.77 11.61 1.81
CA ALA A 75 -0.57 10.79 1.78
C ALA A 75 0.26 10.99 0.49
N VAL A 76 -0.41 11.05 -0.66
CA VAL A 76 0.25 11.37 -1.94
C VAL A 76 0.88 12.77 -1.89
N LYS A 77 0.16 13.76 -1.38
CA LYS A 77 0.66 15.12 -1.21
C LYS A 77 1.88 15.14 -0.28
N ALA A 78 1.81 14.52 0.89
CA ALA A 78 2.92 14.45 1.84
C ALA A 78 4.17 13.79 1.21
N THR A 79 3.99 12.73 0.42
CA THR A 79 5.09 12.07 -0.30
C THR A 79 5.76 13.04 -1.27
N VAL A 80 4.98 13.79 -2.05
CA VAL A 80 5.50 14.74 -3.04
C VAL A 80 6.16 15.95 -2.36
N GLU A 81 5.58 16.45 -1.28
CA GLU A 81 6.17 17.58 -0.51
C GLU A 81 7.51 17.20 0.12
N ALA A 82 7.63 15.97 0.64
CA ALA A 82 8.86 15.52 1.28
C ALA A 82 9.95 15.14 0.27
N PHE A 83 9.59 14.50 -0.85
CA PHE A 83 10.55 13.86 -1.75
C PHE A 83 10.57 14.43 -3.18
N GLY A 84 9.66 15.36 -3.49
CA GLY A 84 9.58 16.03 -4.79
C GLY A 84 8.74 15.29 -5.84
N SER A 85 8.51 13.98 -5.70
CA SER A 85 7.70 13.19 -6.65
C SER A 85 7.18 11.89 -6.02
N LEU A 86 6.25 11.21 -6.72
CA LEU A 86 5.84 9.83 -6.44
C LEU A 86 6.21 8.96 -7.65
N ASN A 87 7.15 8.04 -7.49
CA ASN A 87 7.61 7.17 -8.58
C ASN A 87 6.98 5.77 -8.51
N VAL A 88 6.83 5.24 -7.30
CA VAL A 88 6.28 3.91 -7.05
C VAL A 88 5.25 4.00 -5.95
N SER A 89 4.17 3.28 -6.07
CA SER A 89 3.24 3.04 -4.97
C SER A 89 2.98 1.56 -4.78
N LEU A 90 2.88 1.12 -3.53
CA LEU A 90 2.53 -0.24 -3.15
C LEU A 90 1.27 -0.22 -2.30
N ASN A 91 0.16 -0.64 -2.88
CA ASN A 91 -1.09 -0.87 -2.19
C ASN A 91 -1.02 -2.24 -1.48
N ASN A 92 -0.49 -2.23 -0.25
CA ASN A 92 -0.30 -3.42 0.57
C ASN A 92 -1.40 -3.58 1.64
N ALA A 93 -2.04 -2.50 2.06
CA ALA A 93 -3.11 -2.57 3.05
C ALA A 93 -4.17 -3.61 2.68
N GLY A 94 -4.50 -4.46 3.62
CA GLY A 94 -5.50 -5.50 3.43
C GLY A 94 -5.77 -6.25 4.73
N VAL A 95 -6.97 -6.77 4.83
CA VAL A 95 -7.46 -7.52 5.99
C VAL A 95 -8.04 -8.85 5.56
N ASN A 96 -8.01 -9.81 6.46
CA ASN A 96 -8.74 -11.06 6.37
C ASN A 96 -9.49 -11.29 7.68
N LYS A 97 -10.64 -11.92 7.59
CA LYS A 97 -11.43 -12.39 8.74
C LYS A 97 -11.96 -13.79 8.38
N PRO A 98 -11.20 -14.84 8.72
CA PRO A 98 -11.62 -16.20 8.43
C PRO A 98 -12.95 -16.53 9.10
N LEU A 99 -13.93 -16.93 8.31
CA LEU A 99 -15.27 -17.35 8.73
C LEU A 99 -15.80 -18.34 7.71
N TRP A 100 -16.52 -19.36 8.17
CA TRP A 100 -17.27 -20.24 7.29
C TRP A 100 -18.27 -19.43 6.47
N PHE A 101 -18.48 -19.80 5.21
CA PHE A 101 -19.29 -19.00 4.28
C PHE A 101 -20.68 -18.66 4.83
N MET A 102 -21.32 -19.60 5.52
CA MET A 102 -22.66 -19.41 6.10
C MET A 102 -22.68 -18.50 7.33
N ASP A 103 -21.52 -18.26 7.95
CA ASP A 103 -21.38 -17.40 9.16
C ASP A 103 -20.93 -15.97 8.80
N VAL A 104 -20.69 -15.68 7.52
CA VAL A 104 -20.29 -14.35 7.06
C VAL A 104 -21.48 -13.41 7.16
N THR A 105 -21.32 -12.33 7.93
CA THR A 105 -22.31 -11.25 8.01
C THR A 105 -22.06 -10.19 6.95
N GLU A 106 -23.07 -9.36 6.64
CA GLU A 106 -22.92 -8.20 5.75
C GLU A 106 -21.82 -7.25 6.25
N GLU A 107 -21.73 -7.05 7.58
CA GLU A 107 -20.68 -6.21 8.19
C GLU A 107 -19.26 -6.77 7.91
N ASN A 108 -19.09 -8.11 7.97
CA ASN A 108 -17.81 -8.75 7.67
C ASN A 108 -17.46 -8.60 6.17
N TYR A 109 -18.46 -8.75 5.29
CA TYR A 109 -18.31 -8.54 3.87
C TYR A 109 -17.88 -7.09 3.57
N ASP A 110 -18.62 -6.11 4.08
CA ASP A 110 -18.36 -4.69 3.88
C ASP A 110 -16.97 -4.31 4.41
N PHE A 111 -16.60 -4.78 5.60
CA PHE A 111 -15.29 -4.53 6.18
C PHE A 111 -14.14 -5.00 5.28
N ILE A 112 -14.24 -6.23 4.76
CA ILE A 112 -13.21 -6.80 3.88
C ILE A 112 -13.18 -6.08 2.54
N PHE A 113 -14.33 -5.85 1.90
CA PHE A 113 -14.39 -5.21 0.58
C PHE A 113 -14.04 -3.74 0.62
N ASP A 114 -14.45 -3.00 1.65
CA ASP A 114 -14.11 -1.60 1.81
C ASP A 114 -12.59 -1.39 1.93
N ILE A 115 -11.91 -2.25 2.66
CA ILE A 115 -10.45 -2.14 2.83
C ILE A 115 -9.73 -2.70 1.61
N ASN A 116 -10.01 -3.95 1.23
CA ASN A 116 -9.20 -4.65 0.22
C ASN A 116 -9.47 -4.18 -1.21
N VAL A 117 -10.73 -3.84 -1.54
CA VAL A 117 -11.13 -3.52 -2.93
C VAL A 117 -11.31 -2.03 -3.12
N ARG A 118 -12.23 -1.42 -2.34
CA ARG A 118 -12.49 0.02 -2.44
C ARG A 118 -11.26 0.84 -2.10
N GLY A 119 -10.55 0.48 -1.00
CA GLY A 119 -9.31 1.14 -0.60
C GLY A 119 -8.24 1.06 -1.68
N ALA A 120 -8.05 -0.09 -2.29
CA ALA A 120 -7.14 -0.27 -3.41
C ALA A 120 -7.50 0.62 -4.60
N TRP A 121 -8.76 0.60 -5.02
CA TRP A 121 -9.25 1.43 -6.12
C TRP A 121 -9.05 2.92 -5.88
N LEU A 122 -9.41 3.43 -4.68
CA LEU A 122 -9.22 4.83 -4.30
C LEU A 122 -7.73 5.22 -4.36
N GLY A 123 -6.86 4.39 -3.78
CA GLY A 123 -5.42 4.61 -3.79
C GLY A 123 -4.84 4.66 -5.20
N MET A 124 -5.17 3.68 -6.03
CA MET A 124 -4.72 3.63 -7.43
C MET A 124 -5.11 4.88 -8.21
N GLN A 125 -6.34 5.40 -8.00
CA GLN A 125 -6.79 6.62 -8.69
C GLN A 125 -5.96 7.85 -8.29
N GLU A 126 -5.74 8.09 -6.99
CA GLU A 126 -5.01 9.28 -6.52
C GLU A 126 -3.53 9.19 -6.87
N GLN A 127 -2.93 8.00 -6.78
CA GLN A 127 -1.56 7.73 -7.21
C GLN A 127 -1.39 7.98 -8.72
N ALA A 128 -2.30 7.45 -9.54
CA ALA A 128 -2.26 7.64 -10.99
C ALA A 128 -2.45 9.11 -11.38
N ARG A 129 -3.39 9.84 -10.75
CA ARG A 129 -3.57 11.28 -10.97
C ARG A 129 -2.28 12.05 -10.71
N GLN A 130 -1.58 11.76 -9.62
CA GLN A 130 -0.32 12.40 -9.30
C GLN A 130 0.77 12.05 -10.33
N MET A 131 0.90 10.79 -10.70
CA MET A 131 1.89 10.34 -11.69
C MET A 131 1.65 10.97 -13.06
N ILE A 132 0.39 11.09 -13.49
CA ILE A 132 0.01 11.79 -14.74
C ILE A 132 0.38 13.27 -14.66
N LYS A 133 0.07 13.94 -13.53
CA LYS A 133 0.41 15.36 -13.31
C LYS A 133 1.91 15.63 -13.36
N GLN A 134 2.73 14.69 -12.93
CA GLN A 134 4.20 14.79 -12.98
C GLN A 134 4.78 14.70 -14.40
N GLY A 135 4.00 14.24 -15.38
CA GLY A 135 4.42 14.07 -16.77
C GLY A 135 5.35 12.87 -16.98
N LYS A 136 5.92 12.77 -18.16
CA LYS A 136 6.82 11.66 -18.52
C LYS A 136 8.14 11.74 -17.76
N GLN A 137 8.60 10.60 -17.31
CA GLN A 137 9.92 10.38 -16.72
C GLN A 137 10.75 9.47 -17.62
N ASN A 138 12.06 9.40 -17.38
CA ASN A 138 12.96 8.47 -18.10
C ASN A 138 12.60 7.01 -17.82
N GLU A 139 12.06 6.74 -16.64
CA GLU A 139 11.56 5.42 -16.26
C GLU A 139 10.06 5.47 -15.95
N PRO A 140 9.30 4.40 -16.26
CA PRO A 140 7.87 4.39 -16.03
C PRO A 140 7.55 4.39 -14.55
N TYR A 141 6.49 5.10 -14.17
CA TYR A 141 5.86 5.00 -12.86
C TYR A 141 5.31 3.58 -12.63
N LYS A 142 5.25 3.16 -11.36
CA LYS A 142 4.75 1.85 -10.97
C LYS A 142 3.68 1.98 -9.90
N ILE A 143 2.53 1.37 -10.15
CA ILE A 143 1.49 1.14 -9.14
C ILE A 143 1.43 -0.37 -8.93
N LEU A 144 1.88 -0.81 -7.76
CA LEU A 144 1.91 -2.20 -7.37
C LEU A 144 0.76 -2.49 -6.40
N HIS A 145 0.31 -3.73 -6.39
CA HIS A 145 -0.73 -4.17 -5.48
C HIS A 145 -0.43 -5.55 -4.93
N VAL A 146 -0.66 -5.73 -3.62
CA VAL A 146 -0.51 -7.04 -2.98
C VAL A 146 -1.79 -7.84 -3.19
N ALA A 147 -1.75 -8.74 -4.17
CA ALA A 147 -2.77 -9.75 -4.40
C ALA A 147 -2.62 -10.93 -3.40
N SER A 148 -3.01 -12.10 -3.80
CA SER A 148 -2.88 -13.34 -3.01
C SER A 148 -2.89 -14.55 -3.95
N ILE A 149 -2.41 -15.70 -3.49
CA ILE A 149 -2.72 -16.99 -4.12
C ILE A 149 -4.24 -17.19 -4.20
N LEU A 150 -4.97 -16.67 -3.21
CA LEU A 150 -6.43 -16.67 -3.16
C LEU A 150 -7.08 -15.73 -4.21
N SER A 151 -6.31 -15.12 -5.09
CA SER A 151 -6.81 -14.49 -6.33
C SER A 151 -7.05 -15.50 -7.46
N ARG A 152 -6.74 -16.77 -7.25
CA ARG A 152 -6.93 -17.87 -8.24
C ARG A 152 -7.76 -19.00 -7.67
N GLU A 153 -7.59 -19.29 -6.38
CA GLU A 153 -8.27 -20.33 -5.63
C GLU A 153 -8.83 -19.74 -4.35
N THR A 154 -9.81 -20.39 -3.74
CA THR A 154 -10.35 -19.99 -2.43
C THR A 154 -10.67 -21.21 -1.60
N PHE A 155 -10.79 -21.04 -0.28
CA PHE A 155 -11.15 -22.09 0.69
C PHE A 155 -12.41 -21.66 1.44
N ASP A 156 -13.12 -22.63 2.02
CA ASP A 156 -14.45 -22.45 2.60
C ASP A 156 -14.52 -21.45 3.74
N ASP A 157 -13.41 -21.24 4.46
CA ASP A 157 -13.31 -20.32 5.60
C ASP A 157 -12.77 -18.91 5.23
N VAL A 158 -12.43 -18.68 3.96
CA VAL A 158 -11.87 -17.40 3.48
C VAL A 158 -12.49 -16.92 2.17
N VAL A 159 -13.72 -17.33 1.88
CA VAL A 159 -14.39 -17.06 0.60
C VAL A 159 -14.46 -15.56 0.30
N ILE A 160 -14.86 -14.72 1.27
CA ILE A 160 -15.00 -13.27 1.06
C ILE A 160 -13.63 -12.62 0.84
N TYR A 161 -12.61 -13.03 1.57
CA TYR A 161 -11.25 -12.57 1.32
C TYR A 161 -10.77 -12.99 -0.07
N GLY A 162 -10.96 -14.26 -0.45
CA GLY A 162 -10.64 -14.75 -1.79
C GLY A 162 -11.34 -13.94 -2.89
N ALA A 163 -12.65 -13.71 -2.74
CA ALA A 163 -13.42 -12.86 -3.66
C ALA A 163 -12.84 -11.43 -3.77
N SER A 164 -12.47 -10.82 -2.64
CA SER A 164 -11.83 -9.50 -2.63
C SER A 164 -10.49 -9.49 -3.37
N LYS A 165 -9.69 -10.55 -3.24
CA LYS A 165 -8.39 -10.66 -3.94
C LYS A 165 -8.54 -10.97 -5.43
N HIS A 166 -9.60 -11.68 -5.85
CA HIS A 166 -9.97 -11.79 -7.27
C HIS A 166 -10.38 -10.43 -7.86
N ALA A 167 -11.19 -9.65 -7.12
CA ALA A 167 -11.58 -8.30 -7.56
C ALA A 167 -10.35 -7.39 -7.75
N VAL A 168 -9.41 -7.42 -6.81
CA VAL A 168 -8.14 -6.69 -6.91
C VAL A 168 -7.33 -7.14 -8.12
N ALA A 169 -7.21 -8.46 -8.36
CA ALA A 169 -6.51 -8.96 -9.53
C ALA A 169 -7.16 -8.48 -10.85
N GLY A 170 -8.48 -8.24 -10.85
CA GLY A 170 -9.18 -7.61 -11.97
C GLY A 170 -8.86 -6.12 -12.14
N LEU A 171 -8.68 -5.38 -11.04
CA LEU A 171 -8.37 -3.94 -11.08
C LEU A 171 -6.99 -3.61 -11.67
N ILE A 172 -6.04 -4.55 -11.59
CA ILE A 172 -4.65 -4.33 -12.02
C ILE A 172 -4.36 -4.83 -13.45
N LYS A 173 -5.35 -5.34 -14.15
CA LYS A 173 -5.26 -5.73 -15.58
C LYS A 173 -5.60 -4.57 -16.48
#